data_9b8b4f2fea33d050cdeb40bbcc08f8a6
#
_entry.id   9b8b4f2fea33d050cdeb40bbcc08f8a6
#
_cell.length_a   1.000
_cell.length_b   1.000
_cell.length_c   1.000
_cell.angle_alpha   90.00
_cell.angle_beta   90.00
_cell.angle_gamma   90.00
#
_symmetry.space_group_name_H-M   'P 1'
#
loop_
_entity.id
_entity.type
_entity.pdbx_description
1 polymer ?
#
loop_
_entity_poly.entity_id
_entity_poly.type
_entity_poly.pdbx_seq_one_letter_code
_entity_poly.pdbx_strand_id
1 'polypeptide(L)'
;MGKGIFNGLLNNLKAAAEGLKDNRREGFGLKYKLIDALKSALAVFFFQHPSMLDFQTTMKQKWKRCNLETVMGAQEIPGNVQITTLLDGIGPDSLSSVFNKNLHTVDEWGGLKDFRCLDGGVLLALDGVWYFSSEQVHCGHCLHTTKEEVTTYCHSVLAGALVKPGNTAVLPVAPEMITNTDGTANSKKQDFQRNAAKRWLTKHAEEYKWLSPTLLGDGLYSNYPFCKEVLERGYSFIFT
;
A
#
# COMPACT_ATOMS: atom_id res chain seq x y z
N MET A 1 25.12 -9.24 11.14
CA MET A 1 24.24 -9.26 9.97
C MET A 1 24.51 -8.00 9.15
N GLY A 2 24.85 -8.15 7.86
CA GLY A 2 25.17 -7.01 6.99
C GLY A 2 24.03 -6.01 6.92
N LYS A 3 24.38 -4.72 6.91
CA LYS A 3 23.43 -3.61 6.71
C LYS A 3 23.03 -3.60 5.22
N GLY A 4 22.16 -4.51 4.79
CA GLY A 4 21.65 -4.51 3.42
C GLY A 4 20.39 -3.64 3.31
N ILE A 5 20.09 -3.13 2.11
CA ILE A 5 18.88 -2.34 1.81
C ILE A 5 17.61 -3.02 2.33
N PHE A 6 17.49 -4.33 2.15
CA PHE A 6 16.33 -5.10 2.62
C PHE A 6 16.09 -4.97 4.13
N ASN A 7 17.16 -5.02 4.93
CA ASN A 7 17.04 -4.80 6.37
C ASN A 7 16.61 -3.37 6.71
N GLY A 8 17.03 -2.38 5.93
CA GLY A 8 16.56 -1.00 6.06
C GLY A 8 15.05 -0.90 5.84
N LEU A 9 14.53 -1.52 4.78
CA LEU A 9 13.10 -1.54 4.47
C LEU A 9 12.28 -2.25 5.56
N LEU A 10 12.76 -3.38 6.08
CA LEU A 10 12.10 -4.08 7.19
C LEU A 10 12.13 -3.27 8.50
N ASN A 11 13.20 -2.53 8.75
CA ASN A 11 13.28 -1.66 9.93
C ASN A 11 12.29 -0.49 9.84
N ASN A 12 12.04 0.06 8.66
CA ASN A 12 11.00 1.08 8.46
C ASN A 12 9.60 0.54 8.78
N LEU A 13 9.30 -0.69 8.34
CA LEU A 13 8.05 -1.35 8.71
C LEU A 13 7.96 -1.60 10.22
N LYS A 14 9.05 -2.04 10.85
CA LYS A 14 9.10 -2.26 12.29
C LYS A 14 8.86 -0.97 13.07
N ALA A 15 9.53 0.12 12.70
CA ALA A 15 9.36 1.42 13.34
C ALA A 15 7.92 1.96 13.20
N ALA A 16 7.28 1.73 12.04
CA ALA A 16 5.87 2.08 11.87
C ALA A 16 4.96 1.21 12.75
N ALA A 17 5.22 -0.09 12.83
CA ALA A 17 4.43 -1.01 13.66
C ALA A 17 4.53 -0.70 15.17
N GLU A 18 5.67 -0.21 15.65
CA GLU A 18 5.85 0.21 17.05
C GLU A 18 5.01 1.45 17.40
N GLY A 19 4.67 2.28 16.41
CA GLY A 19 3.78 3.43 16.57
C GLY A 19 2.28 3.10 16.48
N LEU A 20 1.92 1.87 16.09
CA LEU A 20 0.52 1.46 15.97
C LEU A 20 -0.08 1.13 17.34
N LYS A 21 -1.30 1.62 17.54
CA LYS A 21 -2.06 1.27 18.75
C LYS A 21 -2.56 -0.16 18.66
N ASP A 22 -2.12 -1.01 19.58
CA ASP A 22 -2.72 -2.33 19.78
C ASP A 22 -4.01 -2.17 20.60
N ASN A 23 -5.16 -2.36 19.96
CA ASN A 23 -6.46 -2.20 20.61
C ASN A 23 -6.86 -3.39 21.50
N ARG A 24 -6.02 -4.40 21.60
CA ARG A 24 -6.27 -5.55 22.47
C ARG A 24 -6.05 -5.15 23.93
N ARG A 25 -6.83 -5.73 24.83
CA ARG A 25 -6.65 -5.53 26.28
C ARG A 25 -5.29 -6.09 26.70
N GLU A 26 -4.52 -5.33 27.46
CA GLU A 26 -3.32 -5.82 28.13
C GLU A 26 -3.69 -6.95 29.09
N GLY A 27 -2.94 -8.04 29.05
CA GLY A 27 -3.17 -9.18 29.94
C GLY A 27 -2.73 -10.53 29.38
N PHE A 28 -3.10 -11.58 30.09
CA PHE A 28 -2.84 -12.97 29.71
C PHE A 28 -3.43 -13.27 28.31
N GLY A 29 -2.56 -13.62 27.32
CA GLY A 29 -3.01 -14.07 26.01
C GLY A 29 -2.47 -13.29 24.81
N LEU A 30 -1.66 -12.25 24.98
CA LEU A 30 -0.99 -11.57 23.86
C LEU A 30 0.19 -12.40 23.32
N LYS A 31 -0.13 -13.62 22.85
CA LYS A 31 0.87 -14.55 22.31
C LYS A 31 1.60 -13.97 21.10
N TYR A 32 0.89 -13.24 20.25
CA TYR A 32 1.42 -12.73 18.98
C TYR A 32 1.53 -11.21 19.02
N LYS A 33 2.70 -10.70 18.64
CA LYS A 33 2.92 -9.27 18.48
C LYS A 33 2.32 -8.78 17.15
N LEU A 34 1.86 -7.53 17.14
CA LEU A 34 1.33 -6.90 15.92
C LEU A 34 2.34 -6.92 14.77
N ILE A 35 3.62 -6.68 15.08
CA ILE A 35 4.71 -6.73 14.09
C ILE A 35 4.87 -8.12 13.46
N ASP A 36 4.63 -9.21 14.20
CA ASP A 36 4.70 -10.57 13.63
C ASP A 36 3.53 -10.84 12.69
N ALA A 37 2.34 -10.27 12.97
CA ALA A 37 1.22 -10.31 12.04
C ALA A 37 1.49 -9.53 10.76
N LEU A 38 2.05 -8.32 10.86
CA LEU A 38 2.44 -7.50 9.69
C LEU A 38 3.51 -8.19 8.84
N LYS A 39 4.56 -8.73 9.48
CA LYS A 39 5.60 -9.49 8.79
C LYS A 39 5.04 -10.74 8.11
N SER A 40 4.11 -11.43 8.76
CA SER A 40 3.46 -12.61 8.20
C SER A 40 2.61 -12.25 6.99
N ALA A 41 1.82 -11.18 7.05
CA ALA A 41 1.03 -10.70 5.93
C ALA A 41 1.91 -10.27 4.75
N LEU A 42 2.98 -9.50 5.00
CA LEU A 42 3.96 -9.13 3.97
C LEU A 42 4.61 -10.37 3.35
N ALA A 43 4.97 -11.35 4.17
CA ALA A 43 5.67 -12.57 3.74
C ALA A 43 4.81 -13.47 2.84
N VAL A 44 3.48 -13.48 2.99
CA VAL A 44 2.57 -14.19 2.07
C VAL A 44 2.81 -13.72 0.63
N PHE A 45 2.82 -12.41 0.42
CA PHE A 45 3.05 -11.82 -0.91
C PHE A 45 4.52 -11.90 -1.34
N PHE A 46 5.43 -11.61 -0.44
CA PHE A 46 6.88 -11.61 -0.73
C PHE A 46 7.40 -12.99 -1.15
N PHE A 47 6.93 -14.05 -0.51
CA PHE A 47 7.28 -15.42 -0.86
C PHE A 47 6.30 -16.07 -1.86
N GLN A 48 5.34 -15.30 -2.39
CA GLN A 48 4.39 -15.72 -3.42
C GLN A 48 3.58 -16.96 -3.03
N HIS A 49 3.14 -17.05 -1.78
CA HIS A 49 2.25 -18.11 -1.35
C HIS A 49 0.84 -17.91 -1.91
N PRO A 50 0.16 -18.97 -2.37
CA PRO A 50 -1.17 -18.87 -2.97
C PRO A 50 -2.26 -18.50 -1.97
N SER A 51 -2.03 -18.68 -0.68
CA SER A 51 -2.97 -18.31 0.38
C SER A 51 -2.27 -18.14 1.74
N MET A 52 -2.95 -17.44 2.66
CA MET A 52 -2.50 -17.34 4.05
C MET A 52 -2.43 -18.70 4.76
N LEU A 53 -3.34 -19.64 4.42
CA LEU A 53 -3.34 -20.97 5.01
C LEU A 53 -2.15 -21.81 4.53
N ASP A 54 -1.86 -21.78 3.23
CA ASP A 54 -0.68 -22.43 2.66
C ASP A 54 0.61 -21.88 3.28
N PHE A 55 0.74 -20.55 3.33
CA PHE A 55 1.85 -19.88 4.01
C PHE A 55 2.03 -20.37 5.44
N GLN A 56 0.97 -20.33 6.25
CA GLN A 56 1.01 -20.73 7.65
C GLN A 56 1.45 -22.18 7.82
N THR A 57 0.86 -23.08 7.03
CA THR A 57 1.18 -24.52 7.08
C THR A 57 2.65 -24.77 6.73
N THR A 58 3.10 -24.18 5.63
CA THR A 58 4.50 -24.31 5.17
C THR A 58 5.49 -23.74 6.18
N MET A 59 5.23 -22.54 6.71
CA MET A 59 6.15 -21.90 7.65
C MET A 59 6.21 -22.62 8.99
N LYS A 60 5.08 -23.13 9.51
CA LYS A 60 5.06 -23.89 10.77
C LYS A 60 5.77 -25.22 10.68
N GLN A 61 5.65 -25.94 9.56
CA GLN A 61 6.38 -27.19 9.34
C GLN A 61 7.89 -27.00 9.38
N LYS A 62 8.38 -25.84 8.96
CA LYS A 62 9.80 -25.49 8.87
C LYS A 62 10.25 -24.51 9.96
N TRP A 63 9.49 -24.38 11.05
CA TRP A 63 9.81 -23.41 12.13
C TRP A 63 11.24 -23.59 12.64
N LYS A 64 11.90 -22.44 12.93
CA LYS A 64 13.33 -22.27 13.20
C LYS A 64 14.27 -22.47 11.99
N ARG A 65 13.73 -22.77 10.82
CA ARG A 65 14.46 -22.83 9.54
C ARG A 65 13.64 -22.22 8.40
N CYS A 66 12.53 -21.57 8.69
CA CYS A 66 11.69 -20.97 7.68
C CYS A 66 12.14 -19.53 7.33
N ASN A 67 11.76 -19.09 6.14
CA ASN A 67 12.11 -17.76 5.66
C ASN A 67 11.42 -16.63 6.46
N LEU A 68 10.29 -16.90 7.08
CA LEU A 68 9.64 -15.90 7.96
C LEU A 68 10.53 -15.56 9.16
N GLU A 69 11.17 -16.55 9.75
CA GLU A 69 12.10 -16.35 10.86
C GLU A 69 13.43 -15.78 10.37
N THR A 70 14.06 -16.45 9.39
CA THR A 70 15.44 -16.17 8.99
C THR A 70 15.60 -14.90 8.15
N VAL A 71 14.62 -14.57 7.31
CA VAL A 71 14.63 -13.42 6.41
C VAL A 71 13.86 -12.25 7.01
N MET A 72 12.63 -12.48 7.50
CA MET A 72 11.78 -11.43 8.04
C MET A 72 12.02 -11.15 9.53
N GLY A 73 12.72 -12.04 10.23
CA GLY A 73 13.02 -11.90 11.65
C GLY A 73 11.74 -11.89 12.52
N ALA A 74 10.73 -12.67 12.14
CA ALA A 74 9.54 -12.86 12.98
C ALA A 74 9.87 -13.73 14.20
N GLN A 75 9.23 -13.46 15.32
CA GLN A 75 9.41 -14.21 16.56
C GLN A 75 8.37 -15.34 16.69
N GLU A 76 7.20 -15.14 16.15
CA GLU A 76 6.09 -16.10 16.20
C GLU A 76 5.33 -16.11 14.86
N ILE A 77 4.64 -17.22 14.56
CA ILE A 77 3.78 -17.36 13.39
C ILE A 77 2.31 -17.33 13.84
N PRO A 78 1.60 -16.21 13.69
CA PRO A 78 0.18 -16.15 13.97
C PRO A 78 -0.62 -17.06 13.04
N GLY A 79 -1.78 -17.55 13.49
CA GLY A 79 -2.73 -18.24 12.62
C GLY A 79 -3.33 -17.29 11.57
N ASN A 80 -3.84 -17.83 10.47
CA ASN A 80 -4.49 -17.02 9.42
C ASN A 80 -5.60 -16.12 9.98
N VAL A 81 -6.51 -16.66 10.79
CA VAL A 81 -7.57 -15.88 11.47
C VAL A 81 -6.97 -14.82 12.40
N GLN A 82 -5.87 -15.11 13.07
CA GLN A 82 -5.21 -14.16 13.97
C GLN A 82 -4.51 -13.03 13.21
N ILE A 83 -3.92 -13.32 12.05
CA ILE A 83 -3.34 -12.29 11.18
C ILE A 83 -4.44 -11.30 10.77
N THR A 84 -5.56 -11.79 10.25
CA THR A 84 -6.68 -10.92 9.83
C THR A 84 -7.24 -10.14 11.02
N THR A 85 -7.56 -10.79 12.14
CA THR A 85 -8.11 -10.11 13.32
C THR A 85 -7.20 -9.02 13.87
N LEU A 86 -5.87 -9.25 13.84
CA LEU A 86 -4.90 -8.25 14.29
C LEU A 86 -4.77 -7.06 13.34
N LEU A 87 -4.89 -7.32 12.03
CA LEU A 87 -4.73 -6.29 11.00
C LEU A 87 -6.03 -5.52 10.71
N ASP A 88 -7.20 -6.13 10.92
CA ASP A 88 -8.50 -5.48 10.70
C ASP A 88 -8.71 -4.22 11.57
N GLY A 89 -8.01 -4.14 12.70
CA GLY A 89 -8.03 -2.96 13.56
C GLY A 89 -7.10 -1.82 13.14
N ILE A 90 -6.31 -2.00 12.07
CA ILE A 90 -5.31 -1.03 11.61
C ILE A 90 -5.83 -0.31 10.37
N GLY A 91 -6.02 1.00 10.47
CA GLY A 91 -6.33 1.80 9.30
C GLY A 91 -5.14 1.82 8.31
N PRO A 92 -5.36 1.66 6.99
CA PRO A 92 -4.29 1.60 5.99
C PRO A 92 -3.39 2.84 6.01
N ASP A 93 -3.93 4.02 6.29
CA ASP A 93 -3.19 5.28 6.40
C ASP A 93 -2.10 5.24 7.49
N SER A 94 -2.24 4.38 8.50
CA SER A 94 -1.26 4.25 9.60
C SER A 94 0.09 3.71 9.13
N LEU A 95 0.14 3.08 7.97
CA LEU A 95 1.37 2.55 7.37
C LEU A 95 1.88 3.40 6.19
N SER A 96 1.20 4.47 5.80
CA SER A 96 1.54 5.29 4.63
C SER A 96 2.97 5.86 4.70
N SER A 97 3.43 6.26 5.88
CA SER A 97 4.78 6.80 6.09
C SER A 97 5.90 5.80 5.76
N VAL A 98 5.62 4.50 5.74
CA VAL A 98 6.61 3.46 5.40
C VAL A 98 7.08 3.62 3.96
N PHE A 99 6.19 4.01 3.04
CA PHE A 99 6.50 4.16 1.63
C PHE A 99 7.57 5.24 1.40
N ASN A 100 7.38 6.42 1.97
CA ASN A 100 8.38 7.50 1.82
C ASN A 100 9.71 7.15 2.51
N LYS A 101 9.68 6.58 3.72
CA LYS A 101 10.89 6.10 4.40
C LYS A 101 11.64 5.06 3.57
N ASN A 102 10.90 4.17 2.90
CA ASN A 102 11.50 3.17 2.01
C ASN A 102 12.15 3.84 0.79
N LEU A 103 11.53 4.86 0.19
CA LEU A 103 12.13 5.62 -0.91
C LEU A 103 13.42 6.34 -0.47
N HIS A 104 13.47 6.94 0.71
CA HIS A 104 14.69 7.49 1.26
C HIS A 104 15.78 6.42 1.44
N THR A 105 15.41 5.26 1.99
CA THR A 105 16.35 4.13 2.09
C THR A 105 16.86 3.69 0.73
N VAL A 106 16.01 3.61 -0.29
CA VAL A 106 16.41 3.27 -1.67
C VAL A 106 17.33 4.33 -2.25
N ASP A 107 17.07 5.61 -1.99
CA ASP A 107 17.92 6.73 -2.45
C ASP A 107 19.31 6.71 -1.80
N GLU A 108 19.40 6.50 -0.50
CA GLU A 108 20.66 6.35 0.25
C GLU A 108 21.55 5.24 -0.32
N TRP A 109 20.94 4.18 -0.87
CA TRP A 109 21.64 3.09 -1.56
C TRP A 109 21.85 3.34 -3.06
N GLY A 110 21.47 4.52 -3.55
CA GLY A 110 21.64 4.94 -4.94
C GLY A 110 20.63 4.35 -5.91
N GLY A 111 19.60 3.63 -5.41
CA GLY A 111 18.59 2.98 -6.26
C GLY A 111 17.66 3.94 -6.99
N LEU A 112 17.50 5.19 -6.53
CA LEU A 112 16.70 6.20 -7.23
C LEU A 112 17.40 6.82 -8.43
N LYS A 113 18.71 6.66 -8.60
CA LYS A 113 19.46 7.23 -9.74
C LYS A 113 18.85 6.76 -11.07
N ASP A 114 18.45 5.50 -11.14
CA ASP A 114 17.87 4.92 -12.34
C ASP A 114 16.45 5.41 -12.65
N PHE A 115 15.77 6.03 -11.69
CA PHE A 115 14.43 6.61 -11.84
C PHE A 115 14.46 8.11 -12.15
N ARG A 116 15.63 8.77 -12.03
CA ARG A 116 15.76 10.19 -12.34
C ARG A 116 15.70 10.43 -13.85
N CYS A 117 14.87 11.38 -14.25
CA CYS A 117 14.70 11.86 -15.63
C CYS A 117 14.17 13.31 -15.58
N LEU A 118 13.83 13.92 -16.68
CA LEU A 118 13.21 15.25 -16.77
C LEU A 118 13.78 16.24 -15.73
N ASP A 119 14.96 16.76 -16.00
CA ASP A 119 15.66 17.75 -15.13
C ASP A 119 15.98 17.23 -13.70
N GLY A 120 16.19 15.91 -13.58
CA GLY A 120 16.54 15.27 -12.32
C GLY A 120 15.35 14.88 -11.44
N GLY A 121 14.13 15.12 -11.89
CA GLY A 121 12.90 14.66 -11.24
C GLY A 121 12.61 13.19 -11.51
N VAL A 122 11.44 12.71 -11.04
CA VAL A 122 10.97 11.35 -11.26
C VAL A 122 9.60 11.35 -11.93
N LEU A 123 9.26 10.27 -12.62
CA LEU A 123 7.91 10.03 -13.14
C LEU A 123 7.11 9.26 -12.09
N LEU A 124 5.99 9.81 -11.66
CA LEU A 124 5.08 9.21 -10.69
C LEU A 124 3.74 8.91 -11.36
N ALA A 125 3.51 7.64 -11.68
CA ALA A 125 2.26 7.18 -12.26
C ALA A 125 1.21 6.98 -11.16
N LEU A 126 -0.01 7.45 -11.40
CA LEU A 126 -1.19 7.23 -10.56
C LEU A 126 -2.27 6.55 -11.37
N ASP A 127 -2.82 5.45 -10.85
CA ASP A 127 -3.94 4.75 -11.47
C ASP A 127 -4.82 4.04 -10.42
N GLY A 128 -6.10 3.88 -10.76
CA GLY A 128 -7.06 3.17 -9.92
C GLY A 128 -7.04 1.66 -10.20
N VAL A 129 -6.82 0.87 -9.16
CA VAL A 129 -6.73 -0.59 -9.27
C VAL A 129 -7.77 -1.28 -8.39
N TRP A 130 -8.50 -2.22 -8.94
CA TRP A 130 -9.32 -3.14 -8.17
C TRP A 130 -8.44 -4.27 -7.62
N TYR A 131 -8.40 -4.40 -6.31
CA TYR A 131 -7.65 -5.49 -5.68
C TYR A 131 -8.56 -6.60 -5.14
N PHE A 132 -9.87 -6.36 -5.16
CA PHE A 132 -10.89 -7.35 -4.83
C PHE A 132 -12.14 -7.10 -5.66
N SER A 133 -12.80 -8.15 -6.15
CA SER A 133 -14.14 -8.09 -6.74
C SER A 133 -14.89 -9.41 -6.49
N SER A 134 -16.20 -9.30 -6.27
CA SER A 134 -17.08 -10.46 -6.07
C SER A 134 -18.54 -10.07 -6.33
N GLU A 135 -19.32 -11.01 -6.80
CA GLU A 135 -20.77 -10.88 -6.92
C GLU A 135 -21.50 -11.31 -5.65
N GLN A 136 -20.85 -12.06 -4.78
CA GLN A 136 -21.46 -12.68 -3.59
C GLN A 136 -20.90 -12.10 -2.28
N VAL A 137 -19.59 -11.93 -2.19
CA VAL A 137 -18.93 -11.50 -0.97
C VAL A 137 -18.74 -9.98 -1.00
N HIS A 138 -19.26 -9.28 0.01
CA HIS A 138 -19.12 -7.82 0.10
C HIS A 138 -19.15 -7.36 1.56
N CYS A 139 -18.68 -6.14 1.79
CA CYS A 139 -18.75 -5.44 3.06
C CYS A 139 -19.38 -4.03 2.86
N GLY A 140 -19.61 -3.32 3.96
CA GLY A 140 -20.20 -1.96 3.92
C GLY A 140 -19.35 -0.90 3.19
N HIS A 141 -18.07 -1.19 2.93
CA HIS A 141 -17.15 -0.26 2.25
C HIS A 141 -16.92 -0.58 0.78
N CYS A 142 -17.54 -1.65 0.24
CA CYS A 142 -17.41 -1.98 -1.18
C CYS A 142 -18.01 -0.88 -2.07
N LEU A 143 -17.32 -0.57 -3.14
CA LEU A 143 -17.92 0.02 -4.32
C LEU A 143 -18.73 -1.06 -5.05
N HIS A 144 -19.71 -0.66 -5.86
CA HIS A 144 -20.48 -1.62 -6.65
C HIS A 144 -20.81 -1.09 -8.04
N THR A 145 -20.97 -2.01 -8.97
CA THR A 145 -21.42 -1.73 -10.33
C THR A 145 -22.46 -2.78 -10.71
N THR A 146 -23.61 -2.35 -11.24
CA THR A 146 -24.65 -3.26 -11.73
C THR A 146 -24.69 -3.21 -13.25
N LYS A 147 -24.53 -4.35 -13.90
CA LYS A 147 -24.69 -4.54 -15.35
C LYS A 147 -25.60 -5.74 -15.57
N GLU A 148 -26.59 -5.62 -16.44
CA GLU A 148 -27.48 -6.72 -16.83
C GLU A 148 -28.05 -7.48 -15.62
N GLU A 149 -28.51 -6.76 -14.60
CA GLU A 149 -29.03 -7.31 -13.33
C GLU A 149 -28.00 -7.99 -12.41
N VAL A 150 -26.74 -8.08 -12.81
CA VAL A 150 -25.66 -8.61 -11.97
C VAL A 150 -24.94 -7.46 -11.26
N THR A 151 -24.89 -7.51 -9.94
CA THR A 151 -24.15 -6.54 -9.12
C THR A 151 -22.78 -7.11 -8.73
N THR A 152 -21.73 -6.44 -9.16
CA THR A 152 -20.35 -6.72 -8.76
C THR A 152 -19.89 -5.73 -7.71
N TYR A 153 -19.47 -6.24 -6.58
CA TYR A 153 -18.87 -5.47 -5.49
C TYR A 153 -17.35 -5.48 -5.63
N CYS A 154 -16.68 -4.36 -5.36
CA CYS A 154 -15.24 -4.29 -5.45
C CYS A 154 -14.63 -3.39 -4.37
N HIS A 155 -13.37 -3.68 -4.05
CA HIS A 155 -12.49 -2.74 -3.36
C HIS A 155 -11.46 -2.20 -4.34
N SER A 156 -11.28 -0.89 -4.29
CA SER A 156 -10.37 -0.18 -5.18
C SER A 156 -9.41 0.70 -4.39
N VAL A 157 -8.26 0.93 -4.99
CA VAL A 157 -7.22 1.79 -4.44
C VAL A 157 -6.62 2.62 -5.57
N LEU A 158 -6.32 3.88 -5.30
CA LEU A 158 -5.42 4.65 -6.14
C LEU A 158 -4.00 4.21 -5.81
N ALA A 159 -3.39 3.48 -6.72
CA ALA A 159 -2.00 3.05 -6.63
C ALA A 159 -1.09 4.10 -7.27
N GLY A 160 0.03 4.37 -6.62
CA GLY A 160 1.06 5.24 -7.15
C GLY A 160 2.41 4.54 -7.18
N ALA A 161 3.18 4.76 -8.25
CA ALA A 161 4.51 4.20 -8.37
C ALA A 161 5.45 5.12 -9.15
N LEU A 162 6.72 5.18 -8.72
CA LEU A 162 7.77 5.73 -9.54
C LEU A 162 8.07 4.75 -10.67
N VAL A 163 8.11 5.28 -11.88
CA VAL A 163 8.34 4.51 -13.10
C VAL A 163 9.45 5.16 -13.94
N LYS A 164 10.04 4.39 -14.86
CA LYS A 164 10.97 4.90 -15.85
C LYS A 164 10.81 4.15 -17.15
N PRO A 165 10.76 4.83 -18.30
CA PRO A 165 10.72 4.18 -19.60
C PRO A 165 11.88 3.21 -19.78
N GLY A 166 11.59 2.00 -20.24
CA GLY A 166 12.59 0.93 -20.46
C GLY A 166 13.04 0.19 -19.20
N ASN A 167 12.51 0.53 -18.00
CA ASN A 167 12.75 -0.20 -16.77
C ASN A 167 11.49 -1.00 -16.37
N THR A 168 11.64 -2.25 -16.00
CA THR A 168 10.55 -3.09 -15.48
C THR A 168 10.33 -2.95 -13.97
N ALA A 169 11.31 -2.41 -13.25
CA ALA A 169 11.18 -2.15 -11.83
C ALA A 169 10.30 -0.92 -11.59
N VAL A 170 9.49 -0.96 -10.56
CA VAL A 170 8.69 0.16 -10.07
C VAL A 170 8.89 0.32 -8.56
N LEU A 171 8.80 1.56 -8.06
CA LEU A 171 8.90 1.83 -6.63
C LEU A 171 7.58 2.41 -6.14
N PRO A 172 6.83 1.71 -5.29
CA PRO A 172 5.52 2.16 -4.86
C PRO A 172 5.61 3.38 -3.93
N VAL A 173 4.64 4.27 -4.04
CA VAL A 173 4.34 5.34 -3.08
C VAL A 173 3.10 4.99 -2.26
N ALA A 174 2.79 5.78 -1.23
CA ALA A 174 1.62 5.54 -0.40
C ALA A 174 0.34 5.48 -1.26
N PRO A 175 -0.49 4.44 -1.11
CA PRO A 175 -1.75 4.33 -1.81
C PRO A 175 -2.83 5.19 -1.14
N GLU A 176 -3.90 5.52 -1.88
CA GLU A 176 -5.11 6.13 -1.32
C GLU A 176 -6.31 5.23 -1.58
N MET A 177 -7.06 4.90 -0.53
CA MET A 177 -8.23 4.01 -0.66
C MET A 177 -9.38 4.72 -1.37
N ILE A 178 -10.03 4.02 -2.29
CA ILE A 178 -11.25 4.46 -2.96
C ILE A 178 -12.42 3.72 -2.31
N THR A 179 -13.11 4.41 -1.41
CA THR A 179 -14.19 3.84 -0.61
C THR A 179 -15.37 4.78 -0.56
N ASN A 180 -16.58 4.23 -0.35
CA ASN A 180 -17.77 5.06 -0.16
C ASN A 180 -17.60 5.96 1.05
N THR A 181 -17.83 7.25 0.87
CA THR A 181 -17.61 8.28 1.89
C THR A 181 -18.65 8.25 3.01
N ASP A 182 -19.82 7.66 2.77
CA ASP A 182 -20.90 7.50 3.75
C ASP A 182 -20.85 6.14 4.49
N GLY A 183 -19.87 5.29 4.17
CA GLY A 183 -19.69 3.99 4.82
C GLY A 183 -20.78 2.97 4.52
N THR A 184 -21.65 3.23 3.53
CA THR A 184 -22.74 2.31 3.16
C THR A 184 -22.53 1.72 1.78
N ALA A 185 -22.74 0.38 1.65
CA ALA A 185 -22.66 -0.32 0.38
C ALA A 185 -23.74 0.13 -0.63
N ASN A 186 -24.78 0.83 -0.17
CA ASN A 186 -25.88 1.32 -0.98
C ASN A 186 -25.77 2.81 -1.34
N SER A 187 -24.60 3.42 -1.15
CA SER A 187 -24.41 4.83 -1.49
C SER A 187 -24.68 5.10 -2.96
N LYS A 188 -25.61 6.04 -3.22
CA LYS A 188 -25.87 6.54 -4.58
C LYS A 188 -24.70 7.37 -5.13
N LYS A 189 -23.81 7.85 -4.27
CA LYS A 189 -22.61 8.60 -4.62
C LYS A 189 -21.39 7.79 -4.22
N GLN A 190 -20.99 6.89 -5.09
CA GLN A 190 -19.74 6.15 -4.91
C GLN A 190 -18.55 7.08 -5.10
N ASP A 191 -17.50 6.81 -4.35
CA ASP A 191 -16.19 7.44 -4.55
C ASP A 191 -15.56 6.95 -5.86
N PHE A 192 -14.65 7.74 -6.39
CA PHE A 192 -13.98 7.42 -7.65
C PHE A 192 -12.52 7.93 -7.66
N GLN A 193 -11.76 7.41 -8.57
CA GLN A 193 -10.32 7.59 -8.71
C GLN A 193 -9.86 9.06 -8.65
N ARG A 194 -10.57 9.98 -9.29
CA ARG A 194 -10.22 11.42 -9.29
C ARG A 194 -10.33 12.05 -7.91
N ASN A 195 -11.34 11.67 -7.11
CA ASN A 195 -11.45 12.16 -5.73
C ASN A 195 -10.33 11.60 -4.86
N ALA A 196 -9.99 10.34 -5.03
CA ALA A 196 -8.86 9.72 -4.35
C ALA A 196 -7.54 10.42 -4.72
N ALA A 197 -7.34 10.79 -5.99
CA ALA A 197 -6.15 11.52 -6.43
C ALA A 197 -6.03 12.90 -5.77
N LYS A 198 -7.13 13.63 -5.60
CA LYS A 198 -7.13 14.90 -4.85
C LYS A 198 -6.79 14.70 -3.37
N ARG A 199 -7.36 13.67 -2.74
CA ARG A 199 -7.00 13.33 -1.35
C ARG A 199 -5.54 12.94 -1.23
N TRP A 200 -5.04 12.15 -2.18
CA TRP A 200 -3.63 11.76 -2.25
C TRP A 200 -2.71 12.97 -2.32
N LEU A 201 -2.98 13.93 -3.23
CA LEU A 201 -2.24 15.19 -3.33
C LEU A 201 -2.27 15.96 -2.01
N THR A 202 -3.44 16.04 -1.37
CA THR A 202 -3.58 16.75 -0.10
C THR A 202 -2.78 16.10 1.03
N LYS A 203 -2.76 14.76 1.10
CA LYS A 203 -2.07 14.00 2.15
C LYS A 203 -0.56 13.90 1.92
N HIS A 204 -0.14 13.72 0.68
CA HIS A 204 1.20 13.20 0.37
C HIS A 204 2.07 14.12 -0.51
N ALA A 205 1.50 15.14 -1.18
CA ALA A 205 2.29 15.93 -2.11
C ALA A 205 3.53 16.58 -1.45
N GLU A 206 3.42 17.10 -0.25
CA GLU A 206 4.55 17.69 0.45
C GLU A 206 5.60 16.65 0.84
N GLU A 207 5.15 15.45 1.22
CA GLU A 207 6.01 14.33 1.62
C GLU A 207 6.92 13.83 0.47
N TYR A 208 6.43 13.87 -0.78
CA TYR A 208 7.19 13.41 -1.97
C TYR A 208 7.81 14.54 -2.80
N LYS A 209 7.70 15.80 -2.39
CA LYS A 209 8.19 16.96 -3.12
C LYS A 209 9.70 16.94 -3.39
N TRP A 210 10.46 16.31 -2.49
CA TRP A 210 11.92 16.14 -2.65
C TRP A 210 12.33 15.31 -3.88
N LEU A 211 11.39 14.56 -4.46
CA LEU A 211 11.57 13.80 -5.68
C LEU A 211 11.41 14.65 -6.95
N SER A 212 10.90 15.88 -6.84
CA SER A 212 10.50 16.73 -7.98
C SER A 212 9.64 15.97 -9.01
N PRO A 213 8.46 15.43 -8.58
CA PRO A 213 7.74 14.49 -9.40
C PRO A 213 6.98 15.14 -10.55
N THR A 214 6.95 14.42 -11.69
CA THR A 214 6.01 14.63 -12.78
C THR A 214 4.93 13.56 -12.69
N LEU A 215 3.69 13.95 -12.42
CA LEU A 215 2.57 13.03 -12.36
C LEU A 215 2.21 12.52 -13.75
N LEU A 216 2.06 11.22 -13.87
CA LEU A 216 1.53 10.55 -15.06
C LEU A 216 0.13 10.02 -14.76
N GLY A 217 -0.79 10.18 -15.70
CA GLY A 217 -2.13 9.64 -15.60
C GLY A 217 -2.86 9.67 -16.93
N ASP A 218 -4.02 9.06 -16.96
CA ASP A 218 -4.88 9.04 -18.15
C ASP A 218 -5.71 10.33 -18.28
N GLY A 219 -6.53 10.39 -19.34
CA GLY A 219 -7.40 11.55 -19.63
C GLY A 219 -8.42 11.88 -18.55
N LEU A 220 -8.67 10.99 -17.57
CA LEU A 220 -9.53 11.26 -16.42
C LEU A 220 -9.00 12.43 -15.58
N TYR A 221 -7.68 12.60 -15.53
CA TYR A 221 -7.00 13.67 -14.80
C TYR A 221 -6.82 14.94 -15.62
N SER A 222 -7.02 14.89 -16.94
CA SER A 222 -6.86 16.04 -17.84
C SER A 222 -8.02 17.01 -17.74
N ASN A 223 -8.14 17.66 -16.58
CA ASN A 223 -9.12 18.71 -16.34
C ASN A 223 -8.50 19.87 -15.57
N TYR A 224 -8.94 21.10 -15.90
CA TYR A 224 -8.35 22.33 -15.37
C TYR A 224 -8.24 22.36 -13.83
N PRO A 225 -9.26 22.01 -13.03
CA PRO A 225 -9.14 22.08 -11.57
C PRO A 225 -8.06 21.16 -11.01
N PHE A 226 -7.91 19.94 -11.55
CA PHE A 226 -6.91 18.99 -11.08
C PHE A 226 -5.51 19.38 -11.53
N CYS A 227 -5.34 19.79 -12.79
CA CYS A 227 -4.06 20.29 -13.30
C CYS A 227 -3.55 21.49 -12.50
N LYS A 228 -4.45 22.43 -12.16
CA LYS A 228 -4.14 23.60 -11.34
C LYS A 228 -3.65 23.17 -9.95
N GLU A 229 -4.35 22.25 -9.28
CA GLU A 229 -3.98 21.73 -7.96
C GLU A 229 -2.60 21.05 -7.99
N VAL A 230 -2.30 20.27 -9.02
CA VAL A 230 -0.98 19.62 -9.19
C VAL A 230 0.14 20.66 -9.26
N LEU A 231 -0.04 21.71 -10.07
CA LEU A 231 0.94 22.80 -10.23
C LEU A 231 1.10 23.60 -8.92
N GLU A 232 0.02 23.88 -8.21
CA GLU A 232 0.06 24.59 -6.92
C GLU A 232 0.83 23.81 -5.84
N ARG A 233 0.87 22.47 -5.94
CA ARG A 233 1.70 21.61 -5.08
C ARG A 233 3.18 21.58 -5.50
N GLY A 234 3.53 22.22 -6.63
CA GLY A 234 4.88 22.24 -7.16
C GLY A 234 5.26 20.99 -7.94
N TYR A 235 4.27 20.25 -8.44
CA TYR A 235 4.45 19.09 -9.31
C TYR A 235 4.26 19.49 -10.78
N SER A 236 4.92 18.76 -11.68
CA SER A 236 4.61 18.76 -13.10
C SER A 236 3.63 17.61 -13.42
N PHE A 237 3.03 17.60 -14.61
CA PHE A 237 2.16 16.50 -15.02
C PHE A 237 2.23 16.21 -16.53
N ILE A 238 1.91 14.97 -16.90
CA ILE A 238 1.64 14.49 -18.25
C ILE A 238 0.39 13.62 -18.18
N PHE A 239 -0.70 14.10 -18.72
CA PHE A 239 -1.97 13.38 -18.78
C PHE A 239 -2.35 13.14 -20.24
N THR A 240 -2.66 11.86 -20.60
CA THR A 240 -2.89 11.42 -21.99
C THR A 240 -4.25 10.75 -22.15
#